data_c838584de3be6904f67bba5d5c3b0f97
#
_entry.id   c838584de3be6904f67bba5d5c3b0f97
#
_cell.length_a   1.000
_cell.length_b   1.000
_cell.length_c   1.000
_cell.angle_alpha   90.00
_cell.angle_beta   90.00
_cell.angle_gamma   90.00
#
_symmetry.space_group_name_H-M   'P 1'
#
loop_
_entity.id
_entity.type
_entity.pdbx_description
1 polymer ?
#
loop_
_entity_poly.entity_id
_entity_poly.type
_entity_poly.pdbx_seq_one_letter_code
_entity_poly.pdbx_strand_id
1 'polypeptide(L)'
;MKILAVLPRFPYPLEKGDKLRAYHQLRQLAKSNQIYLFCTSHVKLSPEEIEAVSVFCAEVKIVKASKFKSLLNAGFYFATGRSLQLGYWDSMSTRAAFRSFEKKVKPDVLYCQMVRTMPWVEKSKTAKVIDYQDALSINVSRRAKMSSGLWKRILNHEAQCLEKAEQKALAVFDRHTIISRRDRRAVRKDSNIHIDVVTNGIDSDYFAPSDVEKTADIVFCGNMQYEPNVNAAKFLVERVMPKVWRRLPDTTVVLAGAEPTKAVRALAGPKVTVTGWVPDIRPCYQSARIFVAPMLSGSGLQNKLLEAMSLGIPCVTTIVANGTLGATSKQEILVGKCTDAMVSHIVRLLGDSSLREHLSIKGRAFVQKNYSWDESVKYLELVLSQAAKKDEPKPQRRKKWVPNGNRTKASGKTE
;
A
#
# COMPACT_ATOMS: atom_id res chain seq x y z
N MET A 1 11.69 -21.87 -9.20
CA MET A 1 12.39 -21.78 -7.90
C MET A 1 11.46 -22.18 -6.77
N LYS A 2 12.03 -22.67 -5.66
CA LYS A 2 11.33 -22.80 -4.38
C LYS A 2 11.47 -21.52 -3.59
N ILE A 3 10.39 -20.76 -3.47
CA ILE A 3 10.37 -19.48 -2.75
C ILE A 3 9.67 -19.70 -1.41
N LEU A 4 10.37 -19.45 -0.31
CA LEU A 4 9.74 -19.41 1.01
C LEU A 4 9.37 -17.97 1.36
N ALA A 5 8.09 -17.66 1.25
CA ALA A 5 7.53 -16.37 1.67
C ALA A 5 7.39 -16.34 3.19
N VAL A 6 7.93 -15.30 3.81
CA VAL A 6 7.93 -15.09 5.27
C VAL A 6 7.19 -13.80 5.57
N LEU A 7 5.98 -13.92 6.09
CA LEU A 7 5.08 -12.79 6.33
C LEU A 7 4.80 -12.61 7.82
N PRO A 8 4.66 -11.37 8.33
CA PRO A 8 4.32 -11.16 9.73
C PRO A 8 2.89 -11.61 10.04
N ARG A 9 1.99 -11.62 9.04
CA ARG A 9 0.60 -12.06 9.19
C ARG A 9 0.10 -12.78 7.94
N PHE A 10 -0.98 -13.55 8.11
CA PHE A 10 -1.64 -14.22 7.00
C PHE A 10 -2.18 -13.21 5.97
N PRO A 11 -1.95 -13.42 4.65
CA PRO A 11 -2.19 -12.42 3.62
C PRO A 11 -3.65 -12.30 3.15
N TYR A 12 -4.61 -12.80 3.90
CA TYR A 12 -6.04 -12.72 3.62
C TYR A 12 -6.84 -12.44 4.91
N PRO A 13 -8.03 -11.77 4.87
CA PRO A 13 -8.66 -11.07 3.73
C PRO A 13 -7.90 -9.80 3.32
N LEU A 14 -8.18 -9.27 2.11
CA LEU A 14 -7.41 -8.22 1.44
C LEU A 14 -7.68 -6.78 1.95
N GLU A 15 -8.13 -6.64 3.18
CA GLU A 15 -8.54 -5.35 3.78
C GLU A 15 -7.39 -4.40 4.11
N LYS A 16 -6.15 -4.91 4.14
CA LYS A 16 -4.94 -4.14 4.49
C LYS A 16 -3.94 -4.18 3.36
N GLY A 17 -3.29 -3.04 3.09
CA GLY A 17 -2.36 -2.91 1.97
C GLY A 17 -1.20 -3.92 1.96
N ASP A 18 -0.69 -4.30 3.15
CA ASP A 18 0.34 -5.33 3.28
C ASP A 18 -0.17 -6.73 2.91
N LYS A 19 -1.39 -7.07 3.30
CA LYS A 19 -2.03 -8.35 2.93
C LYS A 19 -2.33 -8.41 1.44
N LEU A 20 -2.94 -7.36 0.89
CA LEU A 20 -3.24 -7.22 -0.53
C LEU A 20 -1.97 -7.38 -1.38
N ARG A 21 -0.90 -6.67 -1.02
CA ARG A 21 0.38 -6.77 -1.72
C ARG A 21 0.95 -8.18 -1.69
N ALA A 22 1.04 -8.78 -0.50
CA ALA A 22 1.54 -10.14 -0.34
C ALA A 22 0.73 -11.16 -1.16
N TYR A 23 -0.60 -11.10 -1.06
CA TYR A 23 -1.50 -12.00 -1.76
C TYR A 23 -1.28 -11.98 -3.28
N HIS A 24 -1.36 -10.78 -3.89
CA HIS A 24 -1.21 -10.66 -5.34
C HIS A 24 0.20 -11.02 -5.82
N GLN A 25 1.24 -10.63 -5.07
CA GLN A 25 2.61 -11.01 -5.41
C GLN A 25 2.81 -12.54 -5.37
N LEU A 26 2.36 -13.20 -4.30
CA LEU A 26 2.50 -14.65 -4.17
C LEU A 26 1.67 -15.41 -5.21
N ARG A 27 0.43 -14.98 -5.47
CA ARG A 27 -0.44 -15.56 -6.51
C ARG A 27 0.20 -15.47 -7.89
N GLN A 28 0.83 -14.34 -8.23
CA GLN A 28 1.50 -14.18 -9.52
C GLN A 28 2.82 -14.97 -9.58
N LEU A 29 3.64 -14.95 -8.53
CA LEU A 29 4.87 -15.74 -8.45
C LEU A 29 4.60 -17.24 -8.56
N ALA A 30 3.46 -17.71 -8.07
CA ALA A 30 3.07 -19.11 -8.12
C ALA A 30 2.83 -19.64 -9.55
N LYS A 31 2.64 -18.77 -10.54
CA LYS A 31 2.50 -19.17 -11.95
C LYS A 31 3.77 -19.83 -12.51
N SER A 32 4.95 -19.47 -11.98
CA SER A 32 6.26 -19.93 -12.47
C SER A 32 7.16 -20.53 -11.38
N ASN A 33 6.73 -20.48 -10.12
CA ASN A 33 7.52 -20.91 -8.96
C ASN A 33 6.71 -21.76 -7.98
N GLN A 34 7.40 -22.56 -7.16
CA GLN A 34 6.80 -23.24 -6.02
C GLN A 34 6.82 -22.32 -4.79
N ILE A 35 5.66 -21.91 -4.33
CA ILE A 35 5.51 -21.00 -3.20
C ILE A 35 5.24 -21.78 -1.92
N TYR A 36 6.07 -21.55 -0.91
CA TYR A 36 5.87 -22.00 0.46
C TYR A 36 5.60 -20.77 1.32
N LEU A 37 4.59 -20.81 2.17
CA LEU A 37 4.23 -19.68 3.01
C LEU A 37 4.48 -19.99 4.49
N PHE A 38 5.25 -19.14 5.15
CA PHE A 38 5.38 -19.09 6.60
C PHE A 38 4.84 -17.76 7.12
N CYS A 39 3.88 -17.81 8.05
CA CYS A 39 3.33 -16.60 8.64
C CYS A 39 2.84 -16.83 10.07
N THR A 40 2.51 -15.73 10.78
CA THR A 40 1.83 -15.81 12.07
C THR A 40 0.38 -15.36 11.97
N SER A 41 -0.44 -15.75 12.94
CA SER A 41 -1.80 -15.21 13.11
C SER A 41 -2.15 -15.05 14.58
N HIS A 42 -2.72 -13.89 14.93
CA HIS A 42 -3.26 -13.57 16.27
C HIS A 42 -4.78 -13.83 16.38
N VAL A 43 -5.38 -14.25 15.28
CA VAL A 43 -6.80 -14.57 15.17
C VAL A 43 -6.98 -15.98 14.64
N LYS A 44 -8.12 -16.60 14.92
CA LYS A 44 -8.51 -17.85 14.28
C LYS A 44 -8.91 -17.52 12.85
N LEU A 45 -8.29 -18.19 11.89
CA LEU A 45 -8.63 -18.08 10.48
C LEU A 45 -9.72 -19.08 10.13
N SER A 46 -10.64 -18.70 9.25
CA SER A 46 -11.65 -19.63 8.73
C SER A 46 -11.03 -20.58 7.68
N PRO A 47 -11.68 -21.73 7.40
CA PRO A 47 -11.23 -22.62 6.32
C PRO A 47 -11.16 -21.93 4.97
N GLU A 48 -12.16 -21.07 4.66
CA GLU A 48 -12.26 -20.32 3.41
C GLU A 48 -11.11 -19.31 3.27
N GLU A 49 -10.73 -18.64 4.38
CA GLU A 49 -9.58 -17.74 4.38
C GLU A 49 -8.27 -18.48 4.09
N ILE A 50 -8.10 -19.67 4.67
CA ILE A 50 -6.91 -20.51 4.46
C ILE A 50 -6.89 -21.01 3.02
N GLU A 51 -8.01 -21.51 2.51
CA GLU A 51 -8.15 -22.03 1.15
C GLU A 51 -7.81 -20.97 0.10
N ALA A 52 -8.29 -19.72 0.28
CA ALA A 52 -8.02 -18.60 -0.62
C ALA A 52 -6.51 -18.36 -0.90
N VAL A 53 -5.64 -18.83 -0.01
CA VAL A 53 -4.17 -18.74 -0.16
C VAL A 53 -3.55 -20.08 -0.50
N SER A 54 -4.08 -21.18 0.03
CA SER A 54 -3.54 -22.52 -0.17
C SER A 54 -3.61 -22.99 -1.61
N VAL A 55 -4.57 -22.52 -2.41
CA VAL A 55 -4.74 -22.89 -3.82
C VAL A 55 -3.51 -22.57 -4.69
N PHE A 56 -2.69 -21.60 -4.30
CA PHE A 56 -1.47 -21.25 -5.04
C PHE A 56 -0.18 -21.48 -4.25
N CYS A 57 -0.25 -22.05 -3.04
CA CYS A 57 0.92 -22.39 -2.23
C CYS A 57 1.12 -23.89 -2.18
N ALA A 58 2.37 -24.37 -2.34
CA ALA A 58 2.70 -25.77 -2.18
C ALA A 58 2.53 -26.26 -0.72
N GLU A 59 2.80 -25.38 0.24
CA GLU A 59 2.54 -25.64 1.67
C GLU A 59 2.42 -24.31 2.41
N VAL A 60 1.50 -24.26 3.38
CA VAL A 60 1.26 -23.09 4.26
C VAL A 60 1.51 -23.48 5.71
N LYS A 61 2.44 -22.80 6.37
CA LYS A 61 2.71 -22.91 7.79
C LYS A 61 2.27 -21.66 8.54
N ILE A 62 1.20 -21.79 9.30
CA ILE A 62 0.66 -20.70 10.14
C ILE A 62 1.04 -20.94 11.60
N VAL A 63 1.74 -20.02 12.21
CA VAL A 63 2.08 -20.06 13.64
C VAL A 63 1.08 -19.23 14.43
N LYS A 64 0.32 -19.87 15.29
CA LYS A 64 -0.62 -19.17 16.17
C LYS A 64 0.15 -18.34 17.20
N ALA A 65 -0.06 -17.03 17.20
CA ALA A 65 0.55 -16.08 18.13
C ALA A 65 -0.46 -15.62 19.18
N SER A 66 -0.04 -15.56 20.44
CA SER A 66 -0.86 -15.02 21.54
C SER A 66 -0.69 -13.51 21.62
N LYS A 67 -1.80 -12.75 21.55
CA LYS A 67 -1.78 -11.29 21.71
C LYS A 67 -1.14 -10.87 23.03
N PHE A 68 -1.43 -11.57 24.11
CA PHE A 68 -0.88 -11.26 25.43
C PHE A 68 0.65 -11.43 25.45
N LYS A 69 1.17 -12.59 24.98
CA LYS A 69 2.62 -12.83 24.91
C LYS A 69 3.31 -11.83 23.98
N SER A 70 2.68 -11.47 22.87
CA SER A 70 3.19 -10.46 21.93
C SER A 70 3.31 -9.08 22.58
N LEU A 71 2.33 -8.66 23.40
CA LEU A 71 2.39 -7.39 24.13
C LEU A 71 3.49 -7.39 25.20
N LEU A 72 3.63 -8.47 25.95
CA LEU A 72 4.73 -8.61 26.94
C LEU A 72 6.10 -8.51 26.25
N ASN A 73 6.26 -9.18 25.13
CA ASN A 73 7.51 -9.16 24.39
C ASN A 73 7.78 -7.78 23.75
N ALA A 74 6.74 -7.09 23.26
CA ALA A 74 6.87 -5.71 22.81
C ALA A 74 7.34 -4.78 23.94
N GLY A 75 6.78 -4.92 25.15
CA GLY A 75 7.23 -4.17 26.33
C GLY A 75 8.69 -4.45 26.69
N PHE A 76 9.13 -5.72 26.66
CA PHE A 76 10.53 -6.09 26.85
C PHE A 76 11.46 -5.46 25.81
N TYR A 77 11.07 -5.48 24.53
CA TYR A 77 11.83 -4.83 23.46
C TYR A 77 11.93 -3.33 23.69
N PHE A 78 10.84 -2.68 24.10
CA PHE A 78 10.85 -1.25 24.41
C PHE A 78 11.79 -0.92 25.56
N ALA A 79 11.71 -1.68 26.67
CA ALA A 79 12.57 -1.48 27.83
C ALA A 79 14.07 -1.67 27.52
N THR A 80 14.38 -2.47 26.49
CA THR A 80 15.77 -2.71 26.01
C THR A 80 16.17 -1.79 24.85
N GLY A 81 15.43 -0.70 24.57
CA GLY A 81 15.73 0.25 23.50
C GLY A 81 15.55 -0.30 22.10
N ARG A 82 14.68 -1.30 21.92
CA ARG A 82 14.36 -1.94 20.65
C ARG A 82 12.93 -1.63 20.23
N SER A 83 12.58 -1.87 18.95
CA SER A 83 11.26 -1.56 18.43
C SER A 83 10.14 -2.41 19.05
N LEU A 84 9.10 -1.76 19.53
CA LEU A 84 7.85 -2.37 19.97
C LEU A 84 7.25 -3.29 18.88
N GLN A 85 7.27 -2.84 17.64
CA GLN A 85 6.70 -3.60 16.53
C GLN A 85 7.50 -4.87 16.26
N LEU A 86 8.83 -4.83 16.29
CA LEU A 86 9.62 -6.04 16.15
C LEU A 86 9.33 -7.01 17.30
N GLY A 87 9.29 -6.51 18.54
CA GLY A 87 8.98 -7.32 19.72
C GLY A 87 7.60 -7.96 19.65
N TYR A 88 6.60 -7.24 19.18
CA TYR A 88 5.23 -7.75 19.05
C TYR A 88 5.11 -8.98 18.12
N TRP A 89 5.89 -9.02 17.07
CA TRP A 89 5.87 -10.11 16.09
C TRP A 89 6.91 -11.22 16.39
N ASP A 90 7.90 -10.94 17.22
CA ASP A 90 8.95 -11.89 17.52
C ASP A 90 8.59 -12.82 18.69
N SER A 91 9.00 -14.09 18.59
CA SER A 91 9.00 -15.03 19.70
C SER A 91 9.98 -16.18 19.45
N MET A 92 10.49 -16.79 20.52
CA MET A 92 11.35 -17.98 20.44
C MET A 92 10.67 -19.14 19.70
N SER A 93 9.37 -19.34 19.96
CA SER A 93 8.59 -20.40 19.29
C SER A 93 8.43 -20.13 17.79
N THR A 94 8.18 -18.87 17.38
CA THR A 94 8.11 -18.50 15.96
C THR A 94 9.46 -18.71 15.26
N ARG A 95 10.57 -18.32 15.89
CA ARG A 95 11.91 -18.55 15.35
C ARG A 95 12.24 -20.04 15.22
N ALA A 96 11.85 -20.85 16.19
CA ALA A 96 12.06 -22.31 16.16
C ALA A 96 11.21 -22.95 15.05
N ALA A 97 9.93 -22.58 14.96
CA ALA A 97 9.02 -23.06 13.89
C ALA A 97 9.50 -22.66 12.49
N PHE A 98 10.00 -21.42 12.31
CA PHE A 98 10.58 -20.96 11.05
C PHE A 98 11.78 -21.84 10.66
N ARG A 99 12.75 -22.04 11.55
CA ARG A 99 13.94 -22.85 11.28
C ARG A 99 13.61 -24.29 10.91
N SER A 100 12.64 -24.89 11.62
CA SER A 100 12.16 -26.24 11.32
C SER A 100 11.52 -26.30 9.92
N PHE A 101 10.70 -25.31 9.58
CA PHE A 101 10.02 -25.24 8.29
C PHE A 101 11.00 -24.97 7.14
N GLU A 102 11.92 -24.04 7.31
CA GLU A 102 13.00 -23.76 6.36
C GLU A 102 13.84 -25.01 6.07
N LYS A 103 14.24 -25.77 7.12
CA LYS A 103 14.99 -27.03 6.97
C LYS A 103 14.21 -28.10 6.20
N LYS A 104 12.88 -28.16 6.39
CA LYS A 104 11.99 -29.08 5.65
C LYS A 104 11.89 -28.70 4.19
N VAL A 105 11.62 -27.42 3.89
CA VAL A 105 11.35 -26.90 2.53
C VAL A 105 12.62 -26.86 1.69
N LYS A 106 13.76 -26.49 2.27
CA LYS A 106 15.04 -26.21 1.59
C LYS A 106 14.83 -25.25 0.42
N PRO A 107 14.41 -24.00 0.68
CA PRO A 107 14.11 -23.03 -0.36
C PRO A 107 15.36 -22.50 -1.05
N ASP A 108 15.23 -22.10 -2.31
CA ASP A 108 16.27 -21.41 -3.06
C ASP A 108 16.46 -19.97 -2.58
N VAL A 109 15.35 -19.33 -2.15
CA VAL A 109 15.34 -17.95 -1.66
C VAL A 109 14.22 -17.70 -0.64
N LEU A 110 14.49 -16.84 0.36
CA LEU A 110 13.50 -16.31 1.27
C LEU A 110 12.98 -14.98 0.74
N TYR A 111 11.66 -14.85 0.63
CA TYR A 111 10.98 -13.59 0.37
C TYR A 111 10.32 -13.08 1.64
N CYS A 112 10.90 -12.08 2.26
CA CYS A 112 10.51 -11.58 3.58
C CYS A 112 9.79 -10.24 3.47
N GLN A 113 8.62 -10.13 4.07
CA GLN A 113 7.84 -8.90 4.06
C GLN A 113 7.99 -8.14 5.38
N MET A 114 8.39 -6.87 5.28
CA MET A 114 8.62 -5.94 6.39
C MET A 114 9.79 -6.35 7.31
N VAL A 115 10.42 -5.38 7.93
CA VAL A 115 11.49 -5.59 8.93
C VAL A 115 11.03 -6.42 10.14
N ARG A 116 9.74 -6.57 10.35
CA ARG A 116 9.13 -7.38 11.42
C ARG A 116 9.50 -8.85 11.35
N THR A 117 9.79 -9.37 10.15
CA THR A 117 10.20 -10.77 9.94
C THR A 117 11.70 -10.99 10.16
N MET A 118 12.50 -9.92 10.16
CA MET A 118 13.96 -10.00 10.28
C MET A 118 14.44 -10.87 11.46
N PRO A 119 13.87 -10.78 12.69
CA PRO A 119 14.34 -11.59 13.82
C PRO A 119 14.22 -13.10 13.59
N TRP A 120 13.32 -13.54 12.71
CA TRP A 120 13.11 -14.96 12.42
C TRP A 120 14.17 -15.51 11.46
N VAL A 121 14.55 -14.69 10.45
CA VAL A 121 15.39 -15.08 9.32
C VAL A 121 16.85 -14.63 9.43
N GLU A 122 17.19 -13.78 10.40
CA GLU A 122 18.51 -13.16 10.56
C GLU A 122 19.65 -14.19 10.53
N LYS A 123 19.44 -15.38 11.16
CA LYS A 123 20.44 -16.45 11.26
C LYS A 123 20.38 -17.46 10.11
N SER A 124 19.45 -17.31 9.16
CA SER A 124 19.40 -18.19 7.98
C SER A 124 20.58 -17.95 7.05
N LYS A 125 21.08 -19.02 6.44
CA LYS A 125 22.12 -18.98 5.39
C LYS A 125 21.53 -18.93 3.99
N THR A 126 20.22 -19.16 3.83
CA THR A 126 19.50 -19.06 2.56
C THR A 126 19.50 -17.60 2.09
N ALA A 127 19.64 -17.37 0.80
CA ALA A 127 19.55 -16.04 0.21
C ALA A 127 18.22 -15.36 0.60
N LYS A 128 18.28 -14.09 1.00
CA LYS A 128 17.16 -13.35 1.59
C LYS A 128 16.89 -12.06 0.86
N VAL A 129 15.64 -11.89 0.42
CA VAL A 129 15.12 -10.64 -0.13
C VAL A 129 14.11 -10.06 0.85
N ILE A 130 14.28 -8.78 1.21
CA ILE A 130 13.29 -8.06 2.00
C ILE A 130 12.44 -7.17 1.09
N ASP A 131 11.13 -7.21 1.29
CA ASP A 131 10.19 -6.18 0.84
C ASP A 131 9.83 -5.31 2.04
N TYR A 132 10.40 -4.11 2.11
CA TYR A 132 10.07 -3.16 3.19
C TYR A 132 8.62 -2.73 3.16
N GLN A 133 7.97 -2.80 1.99
CA GLN A 133 6.71 -2.17 1.65
C GLN A 133 6.84 -0.64 1.66
N ASP A 134 6.80 -0.04 2.84
CA ASP A 134 7.01 1.39 3.06
C ASP A 134 8.07 1.65 4.15
N ALA A 135 8.48 2.89 4.34
CA ALA A 135 9.36 3.30 5.42
C ALA A 135 8.57 3.40 6.73
N LEU A 136 8.53 2.33 7.51
CA LEU A 136 7.78 2.25 8.78
C LEU A 136 8.21 3.33 9.77
N SER A 137 9.52 3.61 9.88
CA SER A 137 10.07 4.65 10.75
C SER A 137 9.48 6.03 10.44
N ILE A 138 9.37 6.38 9.14
CA ILE A 138 8.78 7.65 8.70
C ILE A 138 7.28 7.71 9.00
N ASN A 139 6.57 6.60 8.83
CA ASN A 139 5.13 6.55 9.12
C ASN A 139 4.86 6.77 10.61
N VAL A 140 5.64 6.12 11.48
CA VAL A 140 5.53 6.31 12.94
C VAL A 140 5.96 7.71 13.34
N SER A 141 7.02 8.28 12.75
CA SER A 141 7.46 9.67 12.99
C SER A 141 6.37 10.69 12.63
N ARG A 142 5.66 10.49 11.49
CA ARG A 142 4.52 11.36 11.12
C ARG A 142 3.39 11.28 12.16
N ARG A 143 3.06 10.07 12.64
CA ARG A 143 2.07 9.90 13.70
C ARG A 143 2.50 10.59 15.00
N ALA A 144 3.79 10.51 15.35
CA ALA A 144 4.33 11.22 16.51
C ALA A 144 4.15 12.74 16.43
N LYS A 145 4.31 13.33 15.23
CA LYS A 145 4.10 14.77 15.02
C LYS A 145 2.63 15.23 15.23
N MET A 146 1.69 14.31 15.01
CA MET A 146 0.25 14.56 15.19
C MET A 146 -0.24 14.19 16.60
N SER A 147 0.62 13.63 17.44
CA SER A 147 0.34 13.19 18.81
C SER A 147 0.91 14.19 19.84
N SER A 148 0.41 14.13 21.07
CA SER A 148 0.85 14.96 22.19
C SER A 148 1.25 14.13 23.41
N GLY A 149 1.86 14.76 24.40
CA GLY A 149 2.17 14.17 25.71
C GLY A 149 3.08 12.94 25.64
N LEU A 150 2.82 11.98 26.53
CA LEU A 150 3.60 10.75 26.68
C LEU A 150 3.56 9.90 25.39
N TRP A 151 2.42 9.87 24.70
CA TRP A 151 2.25 9.09 23.47
C TRP A 151 3.18 9.57 22.36
N LYS A 152 3.38 10.89 22.22
CA LYS A 152 4.36 11.47 21.30
C LYS A 152 5.79 10.98 21.58
N ARG A 153 6.17 10.90 22.87
CA ARG A 153 7.51 10.40 23.26
C ARG A 153 7.70 8.94 22.90
N ILE A 154 6.69 8.10 23.18
CA ILE A 154 6.70 6.67 22.82
C ILE A 154 6.84 6.50 21.29
N LEU A 155 6.04 7.22 20.50
CA LEU A 155 6.10 7.13 19.06
C LEU A 155 7.42 7.66 18.47
N ASN A 156 8.01 8.71 19.04
CA ASN A 156 9.33 9.19 18.61
C ASN A 156 10.42 8.14 18.87
N HIS A 157 10.41 7.54 20.06
CA HIS A 157 11.33 6.45 20.39
C HIS A 157 11.14 5.25 19.45
N GLU A 158 9.90 4.83 19.21
CA GLU A 158 9.60 3.73 18.28
C GLU A 158 10.08 4.05 16.85
N ALA A 159 9.89 5.29 16.37
CA ALA A 159 10.39 5.70 15.05
C ALA A 159 11.90 5.55 14.93
N GLN A 160 12.66 5.95 15.96
CA GLN A 160 14.12 5.78 16.01
C GLN A 160 14.54 4.30 16.04
N CYS A 161 13.82 3.47 16.81
CA CYS A 161 14.10 2.04 16.88
C CYS A 161 13.80 1.33 15.55
N LEU A 162 12.72 1.70 14.87
CA LEU A 162 12.38 1.19 13.53
C LEU A 162 13.42 1.63 12.51
N GLU A 163 13.87 2.86 12.55
CA GLU A 163 14.93 3.36 11.68
C GLU A 163 16.22 2.54 11.82
N LYS A 164 16.66 2.27 13.08
CA LYS A 164 17.80 1.38 13.33
C LYS A 164 17.57 -0.03 12.79
N ALA A 165 16.34 -0.54 12.89
CA ALA A 165 15.99 -1.85 12.34
C ALA A 165 15.99 -1.87 10.81
N GLU A 166 15.51 -0.80 10.16
CA GLU A 166 15.57 -0.63 8.70
C GLU A 166 17.03 -0.56 8.21
N GLN A 167 17.91 0.17 8.93
CA GLN A 167 19.33 0.21 8.63
C GLN A 167 20.02 -1.15 8.84
N LYS A 168 19.69 -1.86 9.94
CA LYS A 168 20.19 -3.22 10.18
C LYS A 168 19.77 -4.17 9.06
N ALA A 169 18.55 -4.06 8.58
CA ALA A 169 18.05 -4.90 7.50
C ALA A 169 18.86 -4.75 6.21
N LEU A 170 19.44 -3.56 5.93
CA LEU A 170 20.33 -3.37 4.78
C LEU A 170 21.57 -4.27 4.82
N ALA A 171 22.03 -4.67 6.00
CA ALA A 171 23.17 -5.58 6.17
C ALA A 171 22.76 -7.07 6.27
N VAL A 172 21.52 -7.34 6.70
CA VAL A 172 21.03 -8.72 6.93
C VAL A 172 20.55 -9.38 5.65
N PHE A 173 19.94 -8.60 4.75
CA PHE A 173 19.33 -9.12 3.52
C PHE A 173 20.26 -8.93 2.31
N ASP A 174 20.21 -9.89 1.38
CA ASP A 174 21.04 -9.88 0.16
C ASP A 174 20.48 -8.94 -0.92
N ARG A 175 19.16 -8.75 -0.96
CA ARG A 175 18.46 -7.83 -1.87
C ARG A 175 17.30 -7.15 -1.16
N HIS A 176 16.89 -6.00 -1.70
CA HIS A 176 15.94 -5.10 -1.05
C HIS A 176 14.94 -4.60 -2.07
N THR A 177 13.65 -4.67 -1.72
CA THR A 177 12.55 -4.09 -2.51
C THR A 177 11.70 -3.16 -1.65
N ILE A 178 11.08 -2.17 -2.28
CA ILE A 178 10.19 -1.20 -1.63
C ILE A 178 9.15 -0.69 -2.63
N ILE A 179 7.99 -0.24 -2.11
CA ILE A 179 6.86 0.13 -2.97
C ILE A 179 7.06 1.44 -3.75
N SER A 180 7.82 2.40 -3.24
CA SER A 180 7.94 3.71 -3.85
C SER A 180 9.37 4.30 -3.81
N ARG A 181 9.66 5.21 -4.75
CA ARG A 181 10.94 5.96 -4.76
C ARG A 181 11.07 6.88 -3.54
N ARG A 182 9.95 7.39 -3.02
CA ARG A 182 9.93 8.24 -1.83
C ARG A 182 10.38 7.46 -0.59
N ASP A 183 9.79 6.28 -0.39
CA ASP A 183 10.11 5.42 0.75
C ASP A 183 11.54 4.86 0.62
N ARG A 184 11.97 4.55 -0.62
CA ARG A 184 13.36 4.17 -0.89
C ARG A 184 14.37 5.19 -0.39
N ARG A 185 14.13 6.49 -0.66
CA ARG A 185 15.02 7.56 -0.17
C ARG A 185 15.07 7.59 1.35
N ALA A 186 13.93 7.37 2.00
CA ALA A 186 13.82 7.37 3.45
C ALA A 186 14.55 6.20 4.11
N VAL A 187 14.44 4.97 3.56
CA VAL A 187 15.12 3.78 4.09
C VAL A 187 16.60 3.78 3.74
N ARG A 188 16.96 4.15 2.50
CA ARG A 188 18.35 4.11 2.03
C ARG A 188 19.25 5.10 2.76
N LYS A 189 18.76 6.31 3.05
CA LYS A 189 19.56 7.44 3.58
C LYS A 189 20.87 7.60 2.79
N ASP A 190 22.00 7.54 3.49
CA ASP A 190 23.35 7.71 2.93
C ASP A 190 24.02 6.38 2.51
N SER A 191 23.28 5.28 2.60
CA SER A 191 23.77 3.96 2.21
C SER A 191 23.89 3.84 0.68
N ASN A 192 24.97 3.18 0.20
CA ASN A 192 25.17 2.85 -1.20
C ASN A 192 24.42 1.59 -1.64
N ILE A 193 23.66 0.94 -0.73
CA ILE A 193 22.91 -0.27 -1.01
C ILE A 193 21.78 0.03 -1.99
N HIS A 194 21.66 -0.82 -2.99
CA HIS A 194 20.58 -0.69 -3.97
C HIS A 194 19.27 -1.27 -3.40
N ILE A 195 18.20 -0.48 -3.49
CA ILE A 195 16.84 -0.90 -3.16
C ILE A 195 16.01 -0.79 -4.43
N ASP A 196 15.45 -1.89 -4.88
CA ASP A 196 14.61 -1.95 -6.06
C ASP A 196 13.19 -1.42 -5.75
N VAL A 197 12.62 -0.64 -6.66
CA VAL A 197 11.24 -0.16 -6.51
C VAL A 197 10.31 -1.11 -7.24
N VAL A 198 9.56 -1.89 -6.46
CA VAL A 198 8.51 -2.81 -6.92
C VAL A 198 7.17 -2.24 -6.48
N THR A 199 6.45 -1.60 -7.38
CA THR A 199 5.16 -0.96 -7.09
C THR A 199 4.06 -1.98 -6.82
N ASN A 200 2.94 -1.56 -6.22
CA ASN A 200 1.72 -2.36 -6.28
C ASN A 200 1.20 -2.36 -7.71
N GLY A 201 0.50 -3.44 -8.06
CA GLY A 201 -0.33 -3.50 -9.24
C GLY A 201 -1.81 -3.33 -8.91
N ILE A 202 -2.63 -3.35 -9.92
CA ILE A 202 -4.09 -3.46 -9.86
C ILE A 202 -4.52 -4.68 -10.67
N ASP A 203 -5.53 -5.38 -10.19
CA ASP A 203 -6.24 -6.41 -10.97
C ASP A 203 -7.26 -5.69 -11.86
N SER A 204 -6.84 -5.37 -13.08
CA SER A 204 -7.66 -4.60 -14.03
C SER A 204 -8.84 -5.38 -14.59
N ASP A 205 -8.86 -6.70 -14.43
CA ASP A 205 -9.98 -7.55 -14.80
C ASP A 205 -11.04 -7.53 -13.70
N TYR A 206 -10.60 -7.61 -12.43
CA TYR A 206 -11.47 -7.46 -11.28
C TYR A 206 -12.03 -6.04 -11.17
N PHE A 207 -11.19 -5.00 -11.33
CA PHE A 207 -11.59 -3.60 -11.37
C PHE A 207 -11.83 -3.13 -12.81
N ALA A 208 -12.66 -3.86 -13.55
CA ALA A 208 -13.09 -3.47 -14.89
C ALA A 208 -14.33 -2.56 -14.85
N PRO A 209 -14.46 -1.62 -15.80
CA PRO A 209 -15.69 -0.84 -15.97
C PRO A 209 -16.89 -1.76 -16.17
N SER A 210 -18.02 -1.36 -15.62
CA SER A 210 -19.32 -2.00 -15.89
C SER A 210 -20.38 -0.91 -16.06
N ASP A 211 -21.46 -1.27 -16.71
CA ASP A 211 -22.60 -0.38 -16.92
C ASP A 211 -23.48 -0.41 -15.66
N VAL A 212 -23.17 0.48 -14.73
CA VAL A 212 -23.92 0.66 -13.47
C VAL A 212 -24.52 2.06 -13.48
N GLU A 213 -25.82 2.14 -13.15
CA GLU A 213 -26.53 3.39 -12.99
C GLU A 213 -25.82 4.32 -12.00
N LYS A 214 -25.68 5.60 -12.37
CA LYS A 214 -25.05 6.61 -11.53
C LYS A 214 -26.04 7.19 -10.53
N THR A 215 -26.02 6.70 -9.31
CA THR A 215 -26.90 7.12 -8.21
C THR A 215 -26.27 8.15 -7.28
N ALA A 216 -24.99 8.43 -7.47
CA ALA A 216 -24.25 9.45 -6.70
C ALA A 216 -23.34 10.29 -7.62
N ASP A 217 -23.03 11.53 -7.18
CA ASP A 217 -22.11 12.38 -7.92
C ASP A 217 -20.66 12.10 -7.56
N ILE A 218 -20.37 11.97 -6.27
CA ILE A 218 -19.01 11.85 -5.74
C ILE A 218 -18.91 10.61 -4.86
N VAL A 219 -17.82 9.87 -5.01
CA VAL A 219 -17.46 8.81 -4.05
C VAL A 219 -16.04 9.00 -3.54
N PHE A 220 -15.84 8.67 -2.25
CA PHE A 220 -14.55 8.47 -1.63
C PHE A 220 -14.53 7.14 -0.89
N CYS A 221 -13.56 6.27 -1.21
CA CYS A 221 -13.45 4.92 -0.64
C CYS A 221 -12.20 4.74 0.22
N GLY A 222 -12.31 3.89 1.25
CA GLY A 222 -11.16 3.47 2.05
C GLY A 222 -11.55 2.89 3.41
N ASN A 223 -10.59 2.27 4.12
CA ASN A 223 -10.81 1.91 5.52
C ASN A 223 -10.96 3.18 6.35
N MET A 224 -12.14 3.39 6.94
CA MET A 224 -12.53 4.61 7.63
C MET A 224 -12.11 4.63 9.11
N GLN A 225 -11.30 3.64 9.56
CA GLN A 225 -10.57 3.66 10.82
C GLN A 225 -9.13 4.21 10.62
N TYR A 226 -8.61 4.16 9.39
CA TYR A 226 -7.29 4.67 9.08
C TYR A 226 -7.29 6.20 9.06
N GLU A 227 -6.54 6.82 9.98
CA GLU A 227 -6.54 8.25 10.25
C GLU A 227 -6.43 9.15 9.01
N PRO A 228 -5.54 8.90 8.02
CA PRO A 228 -5.50 9.69 6.78
C PRO A 228 -6.81 9.67 5.98
N ASN A 229 -7.56 8.57 6.01
CA ASN A 229 -8.85 8.48 5.33
C ASN A 229 -9.94 9.23 6.10
N VAL A 230 -9.92 9.14 7.44
CA VAL A 230 -10.83 9.93 8.31
C VAL A 230 -10.65 11.41 8.06
N ASN A 231 -9.39 11.89 8.05
CA ASN A 231 -9.07 13.28 7.80
C ASN A 231 -9.45 13.72 6.38
N ALA A 232 -9.28 12.86 5.38
CA ALA A 232 -9.70 13.13 4.01
C ALA A 232 -11.22 13.21 3.86
N ALA A 233 -11.99 12.30 4.50
CA ALA A 233 -13.45 12.33 4.50
C ALA A 233 -13.98 13.62 5.16
N LYS A 234 -13.45 13.97 6.33
CA LYS A 234 -13.79 15.22 7.00
C LYS A 234 -13.45 16.45 6.14
N PHE A 235 -12.26 16.49 5.57
CA PHE A 235 -11.86 17.60 4.70
C PHE A 235 -12.76 17.71 3.47
N LEU A 236 -13.15 16.60 2.87
CA LEU A 236 -14.10 16.58 1.75
C LEU A 236 -15.42 17.21 2.17
N VAL A 237 -16.05 16.68 3.22
CA VAL A 237 -17.42 17.07 3.59
C VAL A 237 -17.47 18.44 4.26
N GLU A 238 -16.52 18.76 5.16
CA GLU A 238 -16.56 19.99 5.97
C GLU A 238 -15.91 21.20 5.29
N ARG A 239 -14.99 21.01 4.32
CA ARG A 239 -14.22 22.10 3.72
C ARG A 239 -14.41 22.25 2.21
N VAL A 240 -14.52 21.14 1.48
CA VAL A 240 -14.65 21.17 0.02
C VAL A 240 -16.13 21.27 -0.38
N MET A 241 -16.96 20.36 0.14
CA MET A 241 -18.37 20.27 -0.27
C MET A 241 -19.20 21.51 0.01
N PRO A 242 -19.05 22.27 1.11
CA PRO A 242 -19.81 23.52 1.29
C PRO A 242 -19.58 24.54 0.17
N LYS A 243 -18.40 24.53 -0.46
CA LYS A 243 -18.09 25.40 -1.61
C LYS A 243 -18.63 24.81 -2.92
N VAL A 244 -18.69 23.49 -3.05
CA VAL A 244 -19.31 22.79 -4.20
C VAL A 244 -20.82 23.01 -4.15
N TRP A 245 -21.50 22.79 -3.01
CA TRP A 245 -22.93 22.95 -2.84
C TRP A 245 -23.44 24.37 -3.09
N ARG A 246 -22.60 25.41 -2.90
CA ARG A 246 -22.95 26.77 -3.32
C ARG A 246 -23.12 26.94 -4.83
N ARG A 247 -22.47 26.07 -5.64
CA ARG A 247 -22.50 26.12 -7.11
C ARG A 247 -23.43 25.04 -7.69
N LEU A 248 -23.45 23.86 -7.05
CA LEU A 248 -24.22 22.67 -7.42
C LEU A 248 -24.93 22.16 -6.17
N PRO A 249 -26.08 22.72 -5.80
CA PRO A 249 -26.75 22.46 -4.52
C PRO A 249 -27.07 20.97 -4.27
N ASP A 250 -27.45 20.22 -5.30
CA ASP A 250 -27.95 18.86 -5.17
C ASP A 250 -26.86 17.77 -5.24
N THR A 251 -25.59 18.16 -5.30
CA THR A 251 -24.46 17.22 -5.37
C THR A 251 -24.45 16.29 -4.18
N THR A 252 -24.41 14.99 -4.45
CA THR A 252 -24.36 13.91 -3.45
C THR A 252 -22.96 13.35 -3.26
N VAL A 253 -22.70 12.82 -2.06
CA VAL A 253 -21.39 12.23 -1.70
C VAL A 253 -21.60 10.87 -1.04
N VAL A 254 -20.87 9.87 -1.46
CA VAL A 254 -20.77 8.56 -0.81
C VAL A 254 -19.38 8.40 -0.17
N LEU A 255 -19.35 8.13 1.12
CA LEU A 255 -18.16 7.73 1.87
C LEU A 255 -18.25 6.22 2.11
N ALA A 256 -17.49 5.42 1.35
CA ALA A 256 -17.60 3.98 1.35
C ALA A 256 -16.37 3.31 1.99
N GLY A 257 -16.63 2.26 2.78
CA GLY A 257 -15.58 1.39 3.30
C GLY A 257 -15.70 1.02 4.77
N ALA A 258 -14.86 0.08 5.17
CA ALA A 258 -14.92 -0.58 6.47
C ALA A 258 -14.64 0.37 7.64
N GLU A 259 -15.20 0.00 8.80
CA GLU A 259 -14.88 0.53 10.13
C GLU A 259 -14.97 2.07 10.26
N PRO A 260 -16.10 2.71 9.86
CA PRO A 260 -16.23 4.15 10.00
C PRO A 260 -16.21 4.55 11.49
N THR A 261 -15.30 5.48 11.82
CA THR A 261 -15.22 6.08 13.15
C THR A 261 -16.47 6.90 13.46
N LYS A 262 -16.70 7.21 14.75
CA LYS A 262 -17.80 8.12 15.15
C LYS A 262 -17.74 9.46 14.37
N ALA A 263 -16.53 9.98 14.16
CA ALA A 263 -16.33 11.23 13.40
C ALA A 263 -16.75 11.11 11.94
N VAL A 264 -16.50 9.96 11.27
CA VAL A 264 -16.94 9.74 9.88
C VAL A 264 -18.45 9.52 9.83
N ARG A 265 -19.02 8.72 10.76
CA ARG A 265 -20.49 8.50 10.83
C ARG A 265 -21.26 9.81 11.03
N ALA A 266 -20.72 10.74 11.82
CA ALA A 266 -21.30 12.06 12.06
C ALA A 266 -21.35 12.95 10.81
N LEU A 267 -20.63 12.61 9.72
CA LEU A 267 -20.71 13.32 8.44
C LEU A 267 -21.94 12.95 7.61
N ALA A 268 -22.64 11.86 7.98
CA ALA A 268 -23.85 11.44 7.28
C ALA A 268 -24.96 12.50 7.39
N GLY A 269 -25.72 12.68 6.30
CA GLY A 269 -26.79 13.64 6.21
C GLY A 269 -27.55 13.53 4.89
N PRO A 270 -28.44 14.46 4.56
CA PRO A 270 -29.30 14.36 3.36
C PRO A 270 -28.54 14.22 2.04
N LYS A 271 -27.31 14.75 1.97
CA LYS A 271 -26.44 14.74 0.78
C LYS A 271 -25.20 13.87 0.95
N VAL A 272 -24.98 13.25 2.11
CA VAL A 272 -23.80 12.46 2.44
C VAL A 272 -24.20 11.09 2.98
N THR A 273 -23.88 10.03 2.25
CA THR A 273 -24.10 8.65 2.67
C THR A 273 -22.80 8.04 3.18
N VAL A 274 -22.84 7.34 4.32
CA VAL A 274 -21.73 6.55 4.89
C VAL A 274 -22.14 5.09 4.87
N THR A 275 -21.49 4.26 4.02
CA THR A 275 -21.94 2.86 3.81
C THR A 275 -21.50 1.91 4.92
N GLY A 276 -20.36 2.15 5.55
CA GLY A 276 -19.68 1.13 6.35
C GLY A 276 -19.02 0.06 5.48
N TRP A 277 -18.79 -1.12 6.06
CA TRP A 277 -18.26 -2.26 5.33
C TRP A 277 -19.26 -2.78 4.30
N VAL A 278 -18.76 -3.13 3.12
CA VAL A 278 -19.53 -3.75 2.04
C VAL A 278 -18.79 -4.99 1.54
N PRO A 279 -19.49 -6.05 1.10
CA PRO A 279 -18.85 -7.27 0.58
C PRO A 279 -18.02 -7.02 -0.67
N ASP A 280 -18.48 -6.11 -1.53
CA ASP A 280 -17.81 -5.66 -2.74
C ASP A 280 -17.82 -4.14 -2.81
N ILE A 281 -16.64 -3.55 -2.92
CA ILE A 281 -16.49 -2.09 -2.98
C ILE A 281 -16.73 -1.52 -4.38
N ARG A 282 -16.66 -2.36 -5.43
CA ARG A 282 -16.77 -1.91 -6.82
C ARG A 282 -18.10 -1.21 -7.13
N PRO A 283 -19.27 -1.71 -6.68
CA PRO A 283 -20.54 -0.99 -6.87
C PRO A 283 -20.52 0.43 -6.26
N CYS A 284 -19.87 0.61 -5.10
CA CYS A 284 -19.75 1.94 -4.49
C CYS A 284 -18.93 2.90 -5.37
N TYR A 285 -17.85 2.42 -5.98
CA TYR A 285 -17.11 3.23 -6.95
C TYR A 285 -17.96 3.54 -8.19
N GLN A 286 -18.56 2.49 -8.77
CA GLN A 286 -19.22 2.57 -10.07
C GLN A 286 -20.53 3.33 -10.03
N SER A 287 -21.21 3.41 -8.89
CA SER A 287 -22.42 4.21 -8.71
C SER A 287 -22.19 5.73 -8.77
N ALA A 288 -20.94 6.19 -8.67
CA ALA A 288 -20.64 7.61 -8.68
C ALA A 288 -20.14 8.10 -10.06
N ARG A 289 -20.37 9.39 -10.32
CA ARG A 289 -19.90 10.06 -11.55
C ARG A 289 -18.41 10.36 -11.51
N ILE A 290 -17.87 10.71 -10.33
CA ILE A 290 -16.45 11.01 -10.11
C ILE A 290 -15.96 10.44 -8.77
N PHE A 291 -14.67 10.15 -8.72
CA PHE A 291 -13.97 9.77 -7.49
C PHE A 291 -13.14 10.94 -6.97
N VAL A 292 -13.27 11.28 -5.68
CA VAL A 292 -12.53 12.38 -5.07
C VAL A 292 -11.73 11.86 -3.87
N ALA A 293 -10.41 11.89 -3.98
CA ALA A 293 -9.49 11.49 -2.91
C ALA A 293 -8.67 12.68 -2.38
N PRO A 294 -9.22 13.47 -1.44
CA PRO A 294 -8.59 14.69 -0.98
C PRO A 294 -7.58 14.44 0.15
N MET A 295 -6.63 13.52 -0.09
CA MET A 295 -5.66 13.08 0.90
C MET A 295 -4.72 14.22 1.32
N LEU A 296 -4.76 14.61 2.59
CA LEU A 296 -3.88 15.62 3.17
C LEU A 296 -2.56 15.04 3.67
N SER A 297 -2.58 13.75 3.99
CA SER A 297 -1.43 12.99 4.46
C SER A 297 -1.55 11.54 3.98
N GLY A 298 -0.48 10.80 4.12
CA GLY A 298 -0.38 9.39 3.73
C GLY A 298 0.97 9.12 3.09
N SER A 299 1.48 7.92 3.31
CA SER A 299 2.67 7.39 2.65
C SER A 299 2.24 6.32 1.64
N GLY A 300 3.08 6.10 0.68
CA GLY A 300 2.88 5.05 -0.31
C GLY A 300 1.84 5.36 -1.38
N LEU A 301 1.67 4.39 -2.25
CA LEU A 301 0.73 4.44 -3.36
C LEU A 301 -0.71 4.34 -2.85
N GLN A 302 -1.58 5.19 -3.37
CA GLN A 302 -3.00 5.19 -2.99
C GLN A 302 -3.77 4.20 -3.88
N ASN A 303 -3.91 2.94 -3.43
CA ASN A 303 -4.59 1.88 -4.18
C ASN A 303 -6.00 2.30 -4.63
N LYS A 304 -6.72 3.07 -3.80
CA LYS A 304 -8.04 3.60 -4.14
C LYS A 304 -8.07 4.45 -5.42
N LEU A 305 -6.98 5.14 -5.76
CA LEU A 305 -6.85 5.86 -7.02
C LEU A 305 -6.63 4.89 -8.19
N LEU A 306 -5.84 3.83 -7.98
CA LEU A 306 -5.66 2.77 -8.98
C LEU A 306 -6.99 2.06 -9.27
N GLU A 307 -7.74 1.73 -8.21
CA GLU A 307 -9.06 1.08 -8.28
C GLU A 307 -10.05 1.95 -9.07
N ALA A 308 -10.20 3.23 -8.67
CA ALA A 308 -11.10 4.16 -9.35
C ALA A 308 -10.73 4.37 -10.83
N MET A 309 -9.45 4.61 -11.11
CA MET A 309 -8.96 4.81 -12.49
C MET A 309 -9.08 3.52 -13.32
N SER A 310 -8.86 2.35 -12.75
CA SER A 310 -9.05 1.05 -13.43
C SER A 310 -10.51 0.82 -13.80
N LEU A 311 -11.45 1.22 -12.93
CA LEU A 311 -12.89 1.20 -13.18
C LEU A 311 -13.33 2.29 -14.17
N GLY A 312 -12.41 3.08 -14.73
CA GLY A 312 -12.73 4.16 -15.66
C GLY A 312 -13.43 5.36 -15.00
N ILE A 313 -13.28 5.56 -13.69
CA ILE A 313 -13.93 6.66 -12.98
C ILE A 313 -12.99 7.87 -12.96
N PRO A 314 -13.42 9.04 -13.46
CA PRO A 314 -12.61 10.26 -13.44
C PRO A 314 -12.27 10.67 -12.01
N CYS A 315 -10.99 10.96 -11.75
CA CYS A 315 -10.48 11.19 -10.42
C CYS A 315 -10.04 12.63 -10.18
N VAL A 316 -10.38 13.16 -8.99
CA VAL A 316 -9.81 14.39 -8.42
C VAL A 316 -9.01 14.04 -7.17
N THR A 317 -7.77 14.52 -7.08
CA THR A 317 -6.93 14.25 -5.92
C THR A 317 -6.03 15.42 -5.56
N THR A 318 -5.20 15.27 -4.53
CA THR A 318 -4.21 16.25 -4.09
C THR A 318 -2.82 15.98 -4.65
N ILE A 319 -1.93 16.97 -4.55
CA ILE A 319 -0.51 16.79 -4.88
C ILE A 319 0.12 15.67 -4.05
N VAL A 320 -0.29 15.53 -2.79
CA VAL A 320 0.25 14.51 -1.87
C VAL A 320 -0.02 13.10 -2.39
N ALA A 321 -1.25 12.80 -2.79
CA ALA A 321 -1.62 11.49 -3.30
C ALA A 321 -1.07 11.24 -4.72
N ASN A 322 -1.12 12.26 -5.60
CA ASN A 322 -0.58 12.13 -6.95
C ASN A 322 0.95 12.02 -6.97
N GLY A 323 1.64 12.54 -5.97
CA GLY A 323 3.11 12.48 -5.91
C GLY A 323 3.69 11.07 -5.87
N THR A 324 2.92 10.07 -5.43
CA THR A 324 3.28 8.64 -5.47
C THR A 324 2.70 7.93 -6.69
N LEU A 325 1.55 8.37 -7.19
CA LEU A 325 0.89 7.85 -8.38
C LEU A 325 1.62 8.28 -9.67
N GLY A 326 2.03 9.54 -9.76
CA GLY A 326 2.75 10.06 -10.92
C GLY A 326 1.92 10.26 -12.17
N ALA A 327 0.59 10.34 -12.04
CA ALA A 327 -0.30 10.62 -13.16
C ALA A 327 -0.19 12.09 -13.62
N THR A 328 -0.32 12.34 -14.92
CA THR A 328 -0.26 13.68 -15.49
C THR A 328 -1.57 14.43 -15.27
N SER A 329 -1.49 15.53 -14.52
CA SER A 329 -2.68 16.34 -14.26
C SER A 329 -3.28 16.89 -15.56
N LYS A 330 -4.61 16.91 -15.62
CA LYS A 330 -5.45 17.30 -16.77
C LYS A 330 -5.43 16.32 -17.98
N GLN A 331 -4.62 15.26 -17.92
CA GLN A 331 -4.60 14.20 -18.94
C GLN A 331 -5.19 12.90 -18.40
N GLU A 332 -4.73 12.45 -17.24
CA GLU A 332 -5.09 11.17 -16.64
C GLU A 332 -5.89 11.34 -15.34
N ILE A 333 -5.72 12.50 -14.67
CA ILE A 333 -6.33 12.82 -13.39
C ILE A 333 -6.41 14.35 -13.23
N LEU A 334 -7.26 14.85 -12.33
CA LEU A 334 -7.21 16.25 -11.91
C LEU A 334 -6.56 16.38 -10.53
N VAL A 335 -5.58 17.30 -10.42
CA VAL A 335 -4.81 17.50 -9.19
C VAL A 335 -5.04 18.89 -8.62
N GLY A 336 -5.75 18.95 -7.50
CA GLY A 336 -5.99 20.20 -6.76
C GLY A 336 -4.81 20.55 -5.88
N LYS A 337 -4.26 21.77 -6.06
CA LYS A 337 -3.17 22.33 -5.24
C LYS A 337 -3.66 22.93 -3.94
N CYS A 338 -4.91 23.32 -3.88
CA CYS A 338 -5.61 23.91 -2.72
C CYS A 338 -7.10 23.54 -2.78
N THR A 339 -7.84 23.91 -1.73
CA THR A 339 -9.29 23.66 -1.65
C THR A 339 -10.05 24.22 -2.83
N ASP A 340 -9.78 25.45 -3.23
CA ASP A 340 -10.51 26.12 -4.33
C ASP A 340 -10.22 25.48 -5.70
N ALA A 341 -8.99 25.02 -5.92
CA ALA A 341 -8.65 24.25 -7.11
C ALA A 341 -9.40 22.91 -7.15
N MET A 342 -9.52 22.22 -6.01
CA MET A 342 -10.32 20.99 -5.93
C MET A 342 -11.79 21.25 -6.23
N VAL A 343 -12.38 22.30 -5.63
CA VAL A 343 -13.77 22.71 -5.90
C VAL A 343 -13.98 22.99 -7.39
N SER A 344 -13.08 23.76 -8.02
CA SER A 344 -13.15 24.05 -9.45
C SER A 344 -13.07 22.80 -10.31
N HIS A 345 -12.20 21.85 -9.96
CA HIS A 345 -12.09 20.56 -10.64
C HIS A 345 -13.35 19.71 -10.49
N ILE A 346 -13.92 19.63 -9.28
CA ILE A 346 -15.15 18.87 -9.02
C ILE A 346 -16.31 19.46 -9.82
N VAL A 347 -16.56 20.77 -9.72
CA VAL A 347 -17.65 21.46 -10.43
C VAL A 347 -17.50 21.27 -11.95
N ARG A 348 -16.28 21.44 -12.48
CA ARG A 348 -16.02 21.23 -13.90
C ARG A 348 -16.31 19.80 -14.34
N LEU A 349 -15.83 18.79 -13.57
CA LEU A 349 -16.07 17.38 -13.91
C LEU A 349 -17.54 17.00 -13.85
N LEU A 350 -18.30 17.53 -12.90
CA LEU A 350 -19.73 17.24 -12.81
C LEU A 350 -20.52 17.85 -13.97
N GLY A 351 -20.10 19.03 -14.48
CA GLY A 351 -20.74 19.73 -15.58
C GLY A 351 -20.29 19.31 -16.99
N ASP A 352 -19.10 18.70 -17.15
CA ASP A 352 -18.48 18.43 -18.45
C ASP A 352 -18.35 16.90 -18.68
N SER A 353 -19.27 16.33 -19.45
CA SER A 353 -19.29 14.90 -19.75
C SER A 353 -18.11 14.49 -20.64
N SER A 354 -17.71 15.31 -21.60
CA SER A 354 -16.59 15.02 -22.50
C SER A 354 -15.27 14.97 -21.74
N LEU A 355 -15.08 15.84 -20.74
CA LEU A 355 -13.93 15.80 -19.85
C LEU A 355 -13.93 14.55 -18.98
N ARG A 356 -15.11 14.13 -18.49
CA ARG A 356 -15.21 12.87 -17.74
C ARG A 356 -14.81 11.68 -18.58
N GLU A 357 -15.31 11.57 -19.80
CA GLU A 357 -14.97 10.50 -20.74
C GLU A 357 -13.47 10.49 -21.06
N HIS A 358 -12.90 11.65 -21.39
CA HIS A 358 -11.46 11.78 -21.64
C HIS A 358 -10.62 11.26 -20.48
N LEU A 359 -10.91 11.70 -19.25
CA LEU A 359 -10.16 11.28 -18.06
C LEU A 359 -10.42 9.82 -17.69
N SER A 360 -11.60 9.29 -17.96
CA SER A 360 -11.92 7.87 -17.81
C SER A 360 -11.00 7.01 -18.68
N ILE A 361 -10.96 7.27 -19.97
CA ILE A 361 -10.15 6.51 -20.94
C ILE A 361 -8.66 6.65 -20.63
N LYS A 362 -8.16 7.89 -20.47
CA LYS A 362 -6.74 8.15 -20.23
C LYS A 362 -6.26 7.66 -18.88
N GLY A 363 -7.08 7.84 -17.83
CA GLY A 363 -6.79 7.35 -16.48
C GLY A 363 -6.67 5.83 -16.44
N ARG A 364 -7.62 5.12 -17.06
CA ARG A 364 -7.58 3.65 -17.15
C ARG A 364 -6.35 3.17 -17.92
N ALA A 365 -6.08 3.71 -19.09
CA ALA A 365 -4.91 3.36 -19.91
C ALA A 365 -3.60 3.60 -19.14
N PHE A 366 -3.51 4.70 -18.38
CA PHE A 366 -2.35 4.99 -17.52
C PHE A 366 -2.15 3.91 -16.47
N VAL A 367 -3.21 3.50 -15.77
CA VAL A 367 -3.11 2.49 -14.69
C VAL A 367 -2.76 1.12 -15.28
N GLN A 368 -3.41 0.69 -16.33
CA GLN A 368 -3.11 -0.58 -17.00
C GLN A 368 -1.65 -0.66 -17.48
N LYS A 369 -1.12 0.43 -18.01
CA LYS A 369 0.27 0.49 -18.49
C LYS A 369 1.31 0.53 -17.38
N ASN A 370 1.02 1.21 -16.26
CA ASN A 370 2.05 1.51 -15.25
C ASN A 370 1.91 0.71 -13.95
N TYR A 371 0.75 0.05 -13.73
CA TYR A 371 0.40 -0.60 -12.46
C TYR A 371 -0.19 -2.00 -12.66
N SER A 372 0.41 -2.79 -13.55
CA SER A 372 0.08 -4.21 -13.70
C SER A 372 0.79 -5.05 -12.64
N TRP A 373 0.06 -5.96 -12.00
CA TRP A 373 0.68 -6.96 -11.12
C TRP A 373 1.65 -7.87 -11.88
N ASP A 374 1.33 -8.23 -13.12
CA ASP A 374 2.21 -9.10 -13.92
C ASP A 374 3.58 -8.45 -14.14
N GLU A 375 3.62 -7.19 -14.55
CA GLU A 375 4.89 -6.48 -14.78
C GLU A 375 5.66 -6.21 -13.48
N SER A 376 4.94 -5.85 -12.40
CA SER A 376 5.53 -5.63 -11.09
C SER A 376 6.16 -6.91 -10.53
N VAL A 377 5.47 -8.05 -10.68
CA VAL A 377 5.92 -9.34 -10.14
C VAL A 377 6.99 -9.98 -11.02
N LYS A 378 6.96 -9.83 -12.35
CA LYS A 378 8.09 -10.21 -13.21
C LYS A 378 9.40 -9.55 -12.75
N TYR A 379 9.33 -8.27 -12.39
CA TYR A 379 10.51 -7.58 -11.86
C TYR A 379 10.91 -8.10 -10.46
N LEU A 380 9.94 -8.38 -9.58
CA LEU A 380 10.21 -9.02 -8.28
C LEU A 380 10.86 -10.39 -8.47
N GLU A 381 10.37 -11.20 -9.39
CA GLU A 381 10.91 -12.53 -9.71
C GLU A 381 12.37 -12.46 -10.18
N LEU A 382 12.69 -11.44 -10.99
CA LEU A 382 14.08 -11.17 -11.38
C LEU A 382 14.96 -10.87 -10.16
N VAL A 383 14.49 -10.04 -9.22
CA VAL A 383 15.24 -9.73 -7.99
C VAL A 383 15.44 -10.97 -7.13
N LEU A 384 14.39 -11.81 -6.99
CA LEU A 384 14.47 -13.07 -6.25
C LEU A 384 15.46 -14.06 -6.89
N SER A 385 15.41 -14.22 -8.21
CA SER A 385 16.32 -15.12 -8.92
C SER A 385 17.78 -14.65 -8.86
N GLN A 386 18.02 -13.34 -8.90
CA GLN A 386 19.35 -12.76 -8.69
C GLN A 386 19.89 -12.97 -7.27
N ALA A 387 19.00 -13.01 -6.26
CA ALA A 387 19.39 -13.33 -4.90
C ALA A 387 19.73 -14.82 -4.74
N ALA A 388 18.94 -15.72 -5.36
CA ALA A 388 19.16 -17.16 -5.33
C ALA A 388 20.48 -17.58 -6.00
N LYS A 389 20.85 -16.89 -7.08
CA LYS A 389 22.13 -17.13 -7.81
C LYS A 389 23.26 -16.30 -7.17
N LYS A 390 23.82 -16.78 -6.08
CA LYS A 390 24.86 -16.08 -5.28
C LYS A 390 26.15 -15.67 -6.03
N ASP A 391 26.37 -16.11 -7.28
CA ASP A 391 27.69 -16.09 -7.95
C ASP A 391 27.78 -15.25 -9.24
N GLU A 392 26.78 -14.44 -9.61
CA GLU A 392 26.95 -13.56 -10.78
C GLU A 392 27.30 -12.11 -10.39
N PRO A 393 28.36 -11.50 -11.00
CA PRO A 393 28.72 -10.12 -10.75
C PRO A 393 27.59 -9.17 -11.15
N LYS A 394 27.40 -8.12 -10.34
CA LYS A 394 26.34 -7.10 -10.50
C LYS A 394 26.14 -6.69 -11.96
N PRO A 395 24.96 -6.85 -12.55
CA PRO A 395 24.73 -6.40 -13.91
C PRO A 395 24.88 -4.89 -13.99
N GLN A 396 25.74 -4.46 -14.93
CA GLN A 396 25.90 -3.06 -15.30
C GLN A 396 24.53 -2.46 -15.65
N ARG A 397 24.33 -1.21 -15.17
CA ARG A 397 23.18 -0.32 -15.39
C ARG A 397 22.33 -0.65 -16.61
N ARG A 398 21.25 -1.44 -16.47
CA ARG A 398 20.17 -1.45 -17.46
C ARG A 398 19.35 -0.17 -17.30
N LYS A 399 19.01 0.41 -18.44
CA LYS A 399 18.24 1.66 -18.59
C LYS A 399 17.03 1.67 -17.65
N LYS A 400 16.93 2.74 -16.86
CA LYS A 400 15.84 3.04 -15.95
C LYS A 400 14.49 2.78 -16.62
N TRP A 401 13.70 1.86 -16.06
CA TRP A 401 12.27 1.90 -16.27
C TRP A 401 11.78 3.22 -15.62
N VAL A 402 11.37 4.13 -16.43
CA VAL A 402 10.79 5.43 -16.05
C VAL A 402 9.36 5.36 -16.52
N PRO A 403 8.36 5.43 -15.64
CA PRO A 403 7.05 5.86 -16.10
C PRO A 403 7.26 7.22 -16.78
N ASN A 404 6.90 7.31 -18.06
CA ASN A 404 7.06 8.53 -18.86
C ASN A 404 6.27 9.68 -18.23
N GLY A 405 6.92 10.49 -17.43
CA GLY A 405 6.41 11.69 -16.81
C GLY A 405 7.48 12.78 -16.89
N ASN A 406 7.30 13.68 -17.86
CA ASN A 406 7.91 15.01 -17.99
C ASN A 406 9.45 15.12 -18.06
N ARG A 407 9.97 15.08 -19.28
CA ARG A 407 11.05 16.00 -19.68
C ARG A 407 10.44 17.31 -20.19
N THR A 408 10.21 18.29 -19.35
CA THR A 408 10.19 19.67 -19.79
C THR A 408 11.63 20.08 -20.07
N LYS A 409 11.96 20.25 -21.31
CA LYS A 409 13.17 20.97 -21.75
C LYS A 409 13.04 22.42 -21.25
N ALA A 410 13.87 22.81 -20.32
CA ALA A 410 14.20 24.22 -20.12
C ALA A 410 15.10 24.63 -21.28
N SER A 411 14.54 25.26 -22.31
CA SER A 411 15.28 25.98 -23.30
C SER A 411 15.63 27.35 -22.70
N GLY A 412 16.86 27.50 -22.21
CA GLY A 412 17.45 28.81 -22.03
C GLY A 412 17.64 29.44 -23.40
N LYS A 413 17.14 30.62 -23.60
CA LYS A 413 17.66 31.61 -24.54
C LYS A 413 18.04 32.81 -23.70
N THR A 414 19.34 33.03 -23.65
CA THR A 414 19.99 34.34 -23.49
C THR A 414 19.61 35.22 -24.68
N GLU A 415 19.05 36.36 -24.40
CA GLU A 415 19.36 37.67 -24.93
C GLU A 415 18.65 38.71 -24.06
#